data_8e50dcbb80141cfc8ad492f4fa1e1ceb
#
_entry.id   8e50dcbb80141cfc8ad492f4fa1e1ceb
#
_cell.length_a   1.000
_cell.length_b   1.000
_cell.length_c   1.000
_cell.angle_alpha   90.00
_cell.angle_beta   90.00
_cell.angle_gamma   90.00
#
_symmetry.space_group_name_H-M   'P 1'
#
loop_
_entity.id
_entity.type
_entity.pdbx_description
1 polymer ?
#
loop_
_entity_poly.entity_id
_entity_poly.type
_entity_poly.pdbx_seq_one_letter_code
_entity_poly.pdbx_strand_id
1 'polypeptide(L)'
;MTPKRGKTNGKEVRRTPVAKPLKWGQLTALMKKPLVFTILLMFALMPMAGHAGFFDEIKGDLTGPVVEGSPKYTALYFSAHWCPPCRMFTPKLVEWYNSFKPKHPEFELVFVSSDRDQAAMEEYIKGDNMPWPAVKFDQAQSETFQKFGSSGIPYLVLIDNEGNAVTAQTGNEWQSPQEVLTKIEEIVGGN
;
A
#
# COMPACT_ATOMS: atom_id res chain seq x y z
N MET A 1 -16.98 -52.99 52.76
CA MET A 1 -15.92 -52.47 51.86
C MET A 1 -16.09 -50.96 51.74
N THR A 2 -15.28 -50.18 52.43
CA THR A 2 -15.33 -48.70 52.43
C THR A 2 -14.26 -48.14 51.48
N PRO A 3 -14.59 -47.16 50.62
CA PRO A 3 -13.57 -46.56 49.76
C PRO A 3 -12.78 -45.48 50.49
N LYS A 4 -11.46 -45.52 50.29
CA LYS A 4 -10.46 -44.59 50.87
C LYS A 4 -10.61 -43.17 50.21
N ARG A 5 -10.67 -42.16 51.08
CA ARG A 5 -10.68 -40.73 50.70
C ARG A 5 -9.29 -40.27 50.29
N GLY A 6 -9.08 -39.88 49.03
CA GLY A 6 -7.83 -39.29 48.51
C GLY A 6 -7.63 -37.88 49.06
N LYS A 7 -6.41 -37.59 49.51
CA LYS A 7 -5.95 -36.28 49.97
C LYS A 7 -5.63 -35.42 48.72
N THR A 8 -6.31 -34.27 48.62
CA THR A 8 -6.01 -33.24 47.64
C THR A 8 -4.88 -32.34 48.17
N ASN A 9 -3.72 -32.34 47.48
CA ASN A 9 -2.64 -31.40 47.77
C ASN A 9 -3.03 -30.01 47.25
N GLY A 10 -3.30 -29.08 48.16
CA GLY A 10 -3.46 -27.68 47.89
C GLY A 10 -2.13 -27.05 47.45
N LYS A 11 -2.01 -26.66 46.21
CA LYS A 11 -0.90 -25.80 45.76
C LYS A 11 -1.20 -24.36 46.22
N GLU A 12 -0.33 -23.89 47.12
CA GLU A 12 -0.30 -22.51 47.61
C GLU A 12 0.02 -21.56 46.46
N VAL A 13 -0.96 -20.76 46.06
CA VAL A 13 -0.81 -19.70 45.03
C VAL A 13 -0.07 -18.55 45.72
N ARG A 14 1.21 -18.38 45.41
CA ARG A 14 2.00 -17.19 45.81
C ARG A 14 1.39 -15.95 45.15
N ARG A 15 0.78 -15.11 45.91
CA ARG A 15 0.28 -13.77 45.49
C ARG A 15 1.50 -12.87 45.25
N THR A 16 1.72 -12.43 44.05
CA THR A 16 2.69 -11.38 43.71
C THR A 16 2.29 -10.09 44.41
N PRO A 17 3.24 -9.37 45.02
CA PRO A 17 2.91 -8.10 45.71
C PRO A 17 2.47 -7.06 44.67
N VAL A 18 1.27 -6.51 44.89
CA VAL A 18 0.74 -5.38 44.12
C VAL A 18 1.61 -4.16 44.41
N ALA A 19 2.22 -3.61 43.39
CA ALA A 19 3.02 -2.39 43.47
C ALA A 19 2.15 -1.25 44.02
N LYS A 20 2.60 -0.60 45.09
CA LYS A 20 1.91 0.55 45.69
C LYS A 20 1.85 1.71 44.68
N PRO A 21 0.71 2.41 44.55
CA PRO A 21 0.60 3.56 43.67
C PRO A 21 1.57 4.67 44.13
N LEU A 22 2.32 5.22 43.17
CA LEU A 22 3.26 6.33 43.39
C LEU A 22 2.46 7.55 43.88
N LYS A 23 2.84 8.13 45.04
CA LYS A 23 2.20 9.35 45.57
C LYS A 23 2.55 10.54 44.65
N TRP A 24 1.55 11.38 44.33
CA TRP A 24 1.65 12.58 43.48
C TRP A 24 2.84 13.48 43.81
N GLY A 25 3.27 13.58 45.06
CA GLY A 25 4.43 14.36 45.48
C GLY A 25 5.80 13.84 44.98
N GLN A 26 5.90 12.58 44.51
CA GLN A 26 7.14 12.06 43.96
C GLN A 26 7.33 12.32 42.45
N LEU A 27 6.24 12.57 41.71
CA LEU A 27 6.30 12.97 40.32
C LEU A 27 6.88 14.39 40.15
N THR A 28 6.56 15.30 41.05
CA THR A 28 7.04 16.69 40.98
C THR A 28 8.54 16.84 41.28
N ALA A 29 9.11 15.90 42.03
CA ALA A 29 10.55 15.90 42.37
C ALA A 29 11.40 15.42 41.17
N LEU A 30 10.86 14.58 40.31
CA LEU A 30 11.55 14.08 39.10
C LEU A 30 11.62 15.15 38.01
N MET A 31 10.67 16.08 37.98
CA MET A 31 10.60 17.17 36.98
C MET A 31 11.57 18.33 37.25
N LYS A 32 12.22 18.36 38.42
CA LYS A 32 13.19 19.43 38.78
C LYS A 32 14.63 19.17 38.31
N LYS A 33 14.91 18.04 37.65
CA LYS A 33 16.23 17.78 37.10
C LYS A 33 16.29 18.32 35.67
N PRO A 34 17.19 19.29 35.36
CA PRO A 34 17.29 19.91 34.04
C PRO A 34 17.56 18.87 32.93
N LEU A 35 18.17 17.74 33.26
CA LEU A 35 18.48 16.65 32.32
C LEU A 35 17.21 15.96 31.78
N VAL A 36 16.15 15.84 32.61
CA VAL A 36 14.89 15.19 32.20
C VAL A 36 14.11 16.11 31.27
N PHE A 37 14.16 17.42 31.49
CA PHE A 37 13.49 18.41 30.66
C PHE A 37 14.13 18.53 29.28
N THR A 38 15.48 18.45 29.17
CA THR A 38 16.21 18.42 27.90
C THR A 38 15.94 17.15 27.10
N ILE A 39 15.81 16.00 27.73
CA ILE A 39 15.50 14.74 27.05
C ILE A 39 14.04 14.75 26.52
N LEU A 40 13.08 15.28 27.29
CA LEU A 40 11.70 15.43 26.84
C LEU A 40 11.57 16.44 25.69
N LEU A 41 12.34 17.52 25.70
CA LEU A 41 12.35 18.51 24.61
C LEU A 41 13.02 17.97 23.34
N MET A 42 14.05 17.15 23.46
CA MET A 42 14.67 16.45 22.31
C MET A 42 13.73 15.42 21.67
N PHE A 43 12.88 14.76 22.46
CA PHE A 43 11.88 13.81 21.92
C PHE A 43 10.73 14.53 21.19
N ALA A 44 10.39 15.76 21.59
CA ALA A 44 9.36 16.58 20.94
C ALA A 44 9.84 17.22 19.60
N LEU A 45 11.15 17.22 19.34
CA LEU A 45 11.78 17.74 18.11
C LEU A 45 12.23 16.62 17.16
N MET A 46 11.90 15.35 17.42
CA MET A 46 12.07 14.32 16.39
C MET A 46 11.15 14.65 15.24
N PRO A 47 11.68 14.94 14.01
CA PRO A 47 10.83 15.04 12.85
C PRO A 47 10.05 13.73 12.76
N MET A 48 8.73 13.82 12.72
CA MET A 48 7.92 12.69 12.26
C MET A 48 8.42 12.42 10.83
N ALA A 49 9.30 11.43 10.70
CA ALA A 49 9.65 10.90 9.39
C ALA A 49 8.33 10.41 8.80
N GLY A 50 7.73 11.23 7.93
CA GLY A 50 6.57 10.82 7.15
C GLY A 50 6.97 9.51 6.46
N HIS A 51 6.21 8.46 6.67
CA HIS A 51 6.42 7.23 5.92
C HIS A 51 6.30 7.59 4.44
N ALA A 52 7.34 7.29 3.67
CA ALA A 52 7.27 7.38 2.22
C ALA A 52 6.08 6.50 1.79
N GLY A 53 5.17 7.06 0.98
CA GLY A 53 4.03 6.33 0.50
C GLY A 53 4.43 5.30 -0.55
N PHE A 54 3.52 4.37 -0.87
CA PHE A 54 3.76 3.32 -1.86
C PHE A 54 4.33 3.86 -3.19
N PHE A 55 3.79 4.97 -3.70
CA PHE A 55 4.32 5.58 -4.92
C PHE A 55 5.78 6.03 -4.77
N ASP A 56 6.16 6.58 -3.61
CA ASP A 56 7.54 6.98 -3.34
C ASP A 56 8.51 5.81 -3.29
N GLU A 57 8.04 4.63 -2.88
CA GLU A 57 8.84 3.40 -2.88
C GLU A 57 9.14 2.93 -4.30
N ILE A 58 8.17 3.04 -5.22
CA ILE A 58 8.28 2.50 -6.58
C ILE A 58 8.78 3.52 -7.61
N LYS A 59 8.76 4.83 -7.35
CA LYS A 59 9.09 5.88 -8.35
C LYS A 59 10.47 5.72 -8.98
N GLY A 60 11.43 5.14 -8.26
CA GLY A 60 12.77 4.82 -8.79
C GLY A 60 12.76 3.75 -9.88
N ASP A 61 11.73 2.92 -9.93
CA ASP A 61 11.56 1.82 -10.89
C ASP A 61 10.66 2.21 -12.08
N LEU A 62 10.23 3.47 -12.14
CA LEU A 62 9.35 3.95 -13.20
C LEU A 62 10.13 4.60 -14.36
N THR A 63 9.49 4.61 -15.52
CA THR A 63 9.91 5.30 -16.75
C THR A 63 8.71 6.01 -17.37
N GLY A 64 8.96 6.97 -18.28
CA GLY A 64 7.92 7.72 -18.97
C GLY A 64 7.63 9.08 -18.32
N PRO A 65 6.37 9.54 -18.30
CA PRO A 65 6.02 10.85 -17.75
C PRO A 65 6.42 11.01 -16.28
N VAL A 66 6.94 12.17 -15.92
CA VAL A 66 7.26 12.52 -14.53
C VAL A 66 5.98 12.85 -13.77
N VAL A 67 5.81 12.23 -12.62
CA VAL A 67 4.68 12.48 -11.72
C VAL A 67 5.10 13.48 -10.66
N GLU A 68 4.40 14.59 -10.58
CA GLU A 68 4.63 15.61 -9.56
C GLU A 68 4.00 15.20 -8.23
N GLY A 69 4.79 15.27 -7.16
CA GLY A 69 4.35 14.92 -5.81
C GLY A 69 4.28 13.42 -5.52
N SER A 70 3.52 13.08 -4.48
CA SER A 70 3.31 11.69 -4.03
C SER A 70 1.81 11.41 -4.02
N PRO A 71 1.28 10.73 -5.05
CA PRO A 71 -0.12 10.32 -5.09
C PRO A 71 -0.50 9.48 -3.87
N LYS A 72 -1.68 9.73 -3.33
CA LYS A 72 -2.25 8.97 -2.22
C LYS A 72 -2.75 7.58 -2.66
N TYR A 73 -3.13 7.49 -3.93
CA TYR A 73 -3.63 6.26 -4.55
C TYR A 73 -2.87 5.97 -5.83
N THR A 74 -2.41 4.74 -5.99
CA THR A 74 -1.72 4.27 -7.19
C THR A 74 -2.45 3.07 -7.76
N ALA A 75 -2.94 3.17 -9.00
CA ALA A 75 -3.48 2.02 -9.71
C ALA A 75 -2.37 1.33 -10.52
N LEU A 76 -2.19 0.04 -10.36
CA LEU A 76 -1.32 -0.77 -11.21
C LEU A 76 -2.16 -1.43 -12.31
N TYR A 77 -1.78 -1.19 -13.56
CA TYR A 77 -2.41 -1.77 -14.75
C TYR A 77 -1.50 -2.81 -15.39
N PHE A 78 -1.82 -4.09 -15.19
CA PHE A 78 -1.12 -5.23 -15.79
C PHE A 78 -1.72 -5.53 -17.16
N SER A 79 -0.90 -5.45 -18.20
CA SER A 79 -1.36 -5.59 -19.58
C SER A 79 -0.21 -5.97 -20.52
N ALA A 80 -0.51 -6.31 -21.78
CA ALA A 80 0.49 -6.61 -22.79
C ALA A 80 -0.03 -6.31 -24.20
N HIS A 81 0.87 -5.95 -25.12
CA HIS A 81 0.57 -5.69 -26.54
C HIS A 81 0.00 -6.92 -27.26
N TRP A 82 0.50 -8.11 -26.95
CA TRP A 82 0.05 -9.37 -27.54
C TRP A 82 -1.34 -9.83 -27.08
N CYS A 83 -1.93 -9.19 -26.08
CA CYS A 83 -3.19 -9.59 -25.43
C CYS A 83 -4.39 -8.87 -26.10
N PRO A 84 -5.27 -9.55 -26.88
CA PRO A 84 -6.38 -8.89 -27.58
C PRO A 84 -7.36 -8.15 -26.65
N PRO A 85 -7.83 -8.73 -25.52
CA PRO A 85 -8.71 -8.00 -24.60
C PRO A 85 -8.04 -6.79 -23.97
N CYS A 86 -6.72 -6.84 -23.77
CA CYS A 86 -5.95 -5.69 -23.27
C CYS A 86 -6.01 -4.52 -24.28
N ARG A 87 -5.72 -4.78 -25.54
CA ARG A 87 -5.78 -3.76 -26.61
C ARG A 87 -7.18 -3.17 -26.85
N MET A 88 -8.23 -3.91 -26.49
CA MET A 88 -9.61 -3.37 -26.53
C MET A 88 -9.93 -2.50 -25.31
N PHE A 89 -9.28 -2.75 -24.17
CA PHE A 89 -9.52 -2.01 -22.94
C PHE A 89 -8.65 -0.75 -22.83
N THR A 90 -7.37 -0.81 -23.22
CA THR A 90 -6.40 0.30 -23.05
C THR A 90 -6.87 1.63 -23.64
N PRO A 91 -7.45 1.73 -24.86
CA PRO A 91 -7.95 3.01 -25.35
C PRO A 91 -9.05 3.62 -24.47
N LYS A 92 -9.94 2.80 -23.92
CA LYS A 92 -10.98 3.24 -22.97
C LYS A 92 -10.38 3.74 -21.67
N LEU A 93 -9.33 3.05 -21.19
CA LEU A 93 -8.60 3.45 -19.99
C LEU A 93 -7.87 4.79 -20.21
N VAL A 94 -7.31 5.04 -21.40
CA VAL A 94 -6.70 6.31 -21.78
C VAL A 94 -7.74 7.45 -21.75
N GLU A 95 -8.92 7.26 -22.36
CA GLU A 95 -10.00 8.24 -22.33
C GLU A 95 -10.46 8.53 -20.89
N TRP A 96 -10.67 7.48 -20.11
CA TRP A 96 -11.04 7.59 -18.71
C TRP A 96 -9.97 8.35 -17.88
N TYR A 97 -8.71 7.98 -18.01
CA TYR A 97 -7.60 8.62 -17.28
C TYR A 97 -7.50 10.11 -17.61
N ASN A 98 -7.58 10.47 -18.90
CA ASN A 98 -7.51 11.86 -19.34
C ASN A 98 -8.65 12.73 -18.80
N SER A 99 -9.79 12.12 -18.47
CA SER A 99 -10.94 12.82 -17.87
C SER A 99 -10.89 12.83 -16.33
N PHE A 100 -10.32 11.80 -15.72
CA PHE A 100 -10.30 11.58 -14.29
C PHE A 100 -9.09 12.24 -13.60
N LYS A 101 -7.88 11.97 -14.07
CA LYS A 101 -6.62 12.44 -13.47
C LYS A 101 -6.55 13.95 -13.23
N PRO A 102 -6.99 14.83 -14.15
CA PRO A 102 -6.93 16.28 -13.92
C PRO A 102 -7.77 16.77 -12.74
N LYS A 103 -8.76 15.98 -12.31
CA LYS A 103 -9.64 16.29 -11.17
C LYS A 103 -9.17 15.65 -9.89
N HIS A 104 -8.29 14.65 -9.99
CA HIS A 104 -7.82 13.82 -8.89
C HIS A 104 -6.28 13.77 -8.88
N PRO A 105 -5.60 14.87 -8.48
CA PRO A 105 -4.13 14.90 -8.42
C PRO A 105 -3.54 13.86 -7.45
N GLU A 106 -4.32 13.44 -6.45
CA GLU A 106 -3.97 12.41 -5.46
C GLU A 106 -3.97 10.99 -6.01
N PHE A 107 -4.38 10.78 -7.25
CA PHE A 107 -4.40 9.49 -7.94
C PHE A 107 -3.31 9.43 -9.01
N GLU A 108 -2.71 8.25 -9.21
CA GLU A 108 -1.86 7.94 -10.36
C GLU A 108 -2.13 6.54 -10.89
N LEU A 109 -1.87 6.35 -12.19
CA LEU A 109 -1.92 5.05 -12.84
C LEU A 109 -0.53 4.68 -13.35
N VAL A 110 -0.10 3.44 -13.11
CA VAL A 110 1.21 2.93 -13.51
C VAL A 110 1.02 1.65 -14.33
N PHE A 111 1.62 1.60 -15.51
CA PHE A 111 1.59 0.41 -16.37
C PHE A 111 2.63 -0.62 -15.90
N VAL A 112 2.22 -1.87 -15.75
CA VAL A 112 3.09 -3.03 -15.49
C VAL A 112 3.00 -3.97 -16.69
N SER A 113 4.06 -4.02 -17.49
CA SER A 113 4.08 -4.81 -18.72
C SER A 113 4.19 -6.32 -18.44
N SER A 114 3.37 -7.08 -19.14
CA SER A 114 3.48 -8.53 -19.31
C SER A 114 3.93 -8.90 -20.73
N ASP A 115 4.57 -7.97 -21.43
CA ASP A 115 5.14 -8.21 -22.76
C ASP A 115 6.36 -9.14 -22.70
N ARG A 116 6.77 -9.64 -23.85
CA ARG A 116 7.88 -10.59 -23.97
C ARG A 116 9.25 -9.91 -23.92
N ASP A 117 9.29 -8.65 -24.34
CA ASP A 117 10.50 -7.84 -24.37
C ASP A 117 10.16 -6.34 -24.24
N GLN A 118 11.19 -5.55 -24.01
CA GLN A 118 11.06 -4.11 -23.83
C GLN A 118 10.53 -3.40 -25.09
N ALA A 119 10.93 -3.85 -26.26
CA ALA A 119 10.52 -3.22 -27.53
C ALA A 119 8.99 -3.36 -27.74
N ALA A 120 8.42 -4.54 -27.43
CA ALA A 120 6.98 -4.77 -27.49
C ALA A 120 6.21 -3.89 -26.48
N MET A 121 6.74 -3.73 -25.25
CA MET A 121 6.20 -2.82 -24.25
C MET A 121 6.20 -1.37 -24.76
N GLU A 122 7.32 -0.88 -25.29
CA GLU A 122 7.46 0.49 -25.80
C GLU A 122 6.54 0.75 -27.01
N GLU A 123 6.43 -0.23 -27.92
CA GLU A 123 5.49 -0.18 -29.05
C GLU A 123 4.04 -0.06 -28.56
N TYR A 124 3.67 -0.81 -27.53
CA TYR A 124 2.33 -0.75 -26.94
C TYR A 124 2.03 0.59 -26.30
N ILE A 125 2.95 1.10 -25.45
CA ILE A 125 2.81 2.41 -24.82
C ILE A 125 2.62 3.50 -25.88
N LYS A 126 3.44 3.50 -26.92
CA LYS A 126 3.38 4.49 -28.00
C LYS A 126 2.15 4.32 -28.88
N GLY A 127 1.79 3.08 -29.22
CA GLY A 127 0.66 2.77 -30.11
C GLY A 127 -0.68 3.20 -29.55
N ASP A 128 -0.88 3.02 -28.25
CA ASP A 128 -2.11 3.41 -27.55
C ASP A 128 -2.01 4.79 -26.87
N ASN A 129 -0.90 5.54 -27.07
CA ASN A 129 -0.67 6.85 -26.47
C ASN A 129 -0.91 6.88 -24.94
N MET A 130 -0.38 5.89 -24.22
CA MET A 130 -0.54 5.80 -22.77
C MET A 130 0.07 7.02 -22.09
N PRO A 131 -0.72 7.84 -21.33
CA PRO A 131 -0.25 9.12 -20.79
C PRO A 131 0.38 8.99 -19.38
N TRP A 132 0.39 7.81 -18.81
CA TRP A 132 0.87 7.51 -17.46
C TRP A 132 2.27 6.88 -17.46
N PRO A 133 3.01 6.88 -16.32
CA PRO A 133 4.29 6.19 -16.20
C PRO A 133 4.14 4.66 -16.29
N ALA A 134 5.23 4.02 -16.65
CA ALA A 134 5.33 2.58 -16.71
C ALA A 134 6.46 2.08 -15.79
N VAL A 135 6.32 0.88 -15.25
CA VAL A 135 7.43 0.17 -14.60
C VAL A 135 8.48 -0.15 -15.64
N LYS A 136 9.76 0.08 -15.34
CA LYS A 136 10.87 -0.34 -16.19
C LYS A 136 10.75 -1.83 -16.49
N PHE A 137 11.00 -2.23 -17.72
CA PHE A 137 10.76 -3.59 -18.18
C PHE A 137 11.46 -4.64 -17.32
N ASP A 138 12.71 -4.40 -16.93
CA ASP A 138 13.51 -5.27 -16.06
C ASP A 138 12.98 -5.37 -14.62
N GLN A 139 12.15 -4.41 -14.16
CA GLN A 139 11.52 -4.39 -12.85
C GLN A 139 10.08 -4.93 -12.85
N ALA A 140 9.43 -5.04 -14.01
CA ALA A 140 8.04 -5.45 -14.11
C ALA A 140 7.75 -6.84 -13.53
N GLN A 141 8.74 -7.73 -13.48
CA GLN A 141 8.64 -9.07 -12.91
C GLN A 141 9.15 -9.16 -11.46
N SER A 142 9.53 -8.03 -10.83
CA SER A 142 9.97 -8.02 -9.44
C SER A 142 8.81 -8.33 -8.48
N GLU A 143 9.13 -8.84 -7.29
CA GLU A 143 8.15 -9.14 -6.24
C GLU A 143 7.35 -7.90 -5.84
N THR A 144 7.97 -6.71 -5.90
CA THR A 144 7.34 -5.43 -5.61
C THR A 144 6.04 -5.23 -6.37
N PHE A 145 6.00 -5.61 -7.65
CA PHE A 145 4.81 -5.47 -8.50
C PHE A 145 4.00 -6.76 -8.58
N GLN A 146 4.67 -7.92 -8.72
CA GLN A 146 3.98 -9.20 -8.94
C GLN A 146 3.11 -9.65 -7.75
N LYS A 147 3.39 -9.21 -6.53
CA LYS A 147 2.52 -9.45 -5.37
C LYS A 147 1.10 -8.89 -5.54
N PHE A 148 0.93 -7.90 -6.43
CA PHE A 148 -0.36 -7.30 -6.76
C PHE A 148 -0.97 -7.85 -8.06
N GLY A 149 -0.25 -8.71 -8.78
CA GLY A 149 -0.71 -9.31 -10.02
C GLY A 149 -1.85 -10.31 -9.84
N SER A 150 -2.44 -10.75 -10.95
CA SER A 150 -3.46 -11.80 -10.97
C SER A 150 -3.12 -12.88 -11.99
N SER A 151 -3.94 -13.94 -12.03
CA SER A 151 -3.78 -15.05 -12.97
C SER A 151 -4.08 -14.68 -14.44
N GLY A 152 -4.58 -13.47 -14.71
CA GLY A 152 -4.95 -13.04 -16.06
C GLY A 152 -4.80 -11.53 -16.28
N ILE A 153 -4.73 -11.16 -17.55
CA ILE A 153 -4.69 -9.76 -18.01
C ILE A 153 -5.81 -9.54 -19.07
N PRO A 154 -6.33 -8.29 -19.19
CA PRO A 154 -5.96 -7.08 -18.46
C PRO A 154 -6.37 -7.16 -16.98
N TYR A 155 -5.55 -6.62 -16.09
CA TYR A 155 -5.87 -6.57 -14.69
C TYR A 155 -5.53 -5.17 -14.12
N LEU A 156 -6.40 -4.66 -13.26
CA LEU A 156 -6.27 -3.36 -12.64
C LEU A 156 -6.46 -3.51 -11.13
N VAL A 157 -5.59 -2.89 -10.33
CA VAL A 157 -5.69 -2.89 -8.87
C VAL A 157 -5.32 -1.52 -8.33
N LEU A 158 -6.13 -0.99 -7.40
CA LEU A 158 -5.85 0.26 -6.69
C LEU A 158 -5.12 -0.06 -5.38
N ILE A 159 -4.07 0.70 -5.11
CA ILE A 159 -3.22 0.58 -3.93
C ILE A 159 -3.24 1.91 -3.18
N ASP A 160 -3.43 1.86 -1.86
CA ASP A 160 -3.37 3.03 -0.99
C ASP A 160 -1.93 3.47 -0.70
N ASN A 161 -1.79 4.56 0.03
CA ASN A 161 -0.48 5.10 0.41
C ASN A 161 0.33 4.18 1.33
N GLU A 162 -0.34 3.29 2.07
CA GLU A 162 0.26 2.30 2.96
C GLU A 162 0.69 1.02 2.22
N GLY A 163 0.44 0.92 0.91
CA GLY A 163 0.79 -0.25 0.09
C GLY A 163 -0.25 -1.38 0.16
N ASN A 164 -1.48 -1.12 0.60
CA ASN A 164 -2.54 -2.12 0.62
C ASN A 164 -3.35 -2.06 -0.68
N ALA A 165 -3.67 -3.23 -1.24
CA ALA A 165 -4.58 -3.33 -2.37
C ALA A 165 -6.03 -3.11 -1.89
N VAL A 166 -6.64 -1.98 -2.26
CA VAL A 166 -7.98 -1.58 -1.79
C VAL A 166 -9.12 -2.03 -2.70
N THR A 167 -8.80 -2.48 -3.91
CA THR A 167 -9.79 -3.04 -4.85
C THR A 167 -9.63 -4.54 -5.09
N ALA A 168 -8.52 -5.14 -4.64
CA ALA A 168 -8.30 -6.58 -4.78
C ALA A 168 -9.33 -7.37 -3.97
N GLN A 169 -9.84 -8.44 -4.57
CA GLN A 169 -10.59 -9.45 -3.82
C GLN A 169 -9.62 -10.38 -3.10
N THR A 170 -10.10 -11.06 -2.06
CA THR A 170 -9.32 -12.05 -1.32
C THR A 170 -8.89 -13.17 -2.26
N GLY A 171 -7.58 -13.40 -2.41
CA GLY A 171 -7.07 -14.58 -3.10
C GLY A 171 -6.59 -14.37 -4.54
N ASN A 172 -6.17 -13.20 -4.97
CA ASN A 172 -5.65 -12.91 -6.31
C ASN A 172 -6.61 -13.28 -7.46
N GLU A 173 -7.91 -13.25 -7.20
CA GLU A 173 -8.93 -13.51 -8.22
C GLU A 173 -8.94 -12.37 -9.25
N TRP A 174 -9.07 -12.75 -10.52
CA TRP A 174 -9.22 -11.78 -11.59
C TRP A 174 -10.55 -11.04 -11.46
N GLN A 175 -10.51 -9.72 -11.52
CA GLN A 175 -11.67 -8.83 -11.57
C GLN A 175 -11.73 -8.15 -12.94
N SER A 176 -12.95 -7.86 -13.39
CA SER A 176 -13.12 -7.03 -14.58
C SER A 176 -12.49 -5.65 -14.36
N PRO A 177 -11.54 -5.21 -15.19
CA PRO A 177 -10.95 -3.88 -15.06
C PRO A 177 -11.98 -2.75 -15.07
N GLN A 178 -13.12 -2.95 -15.76
CA GLN A 178 -14.20 -1.97 -15.79
C GLN A 178 -14.89 -1.82 -14.42
N GLU A 179 -15.08 -2.91 -13.67
CA GLU A 179 -15.61 -2.85 -12.31
C GLU A 179 -14.63 -2.16 -11.36
N VAL A 180 -13.33 -2.40 -11.57
CA VAL A 180 -12.29 -1.73 -10.78
C VAL A 180 -12.28 -0.23 -11.04
N LEU A 181 -12.47 0.24 -12.29
CA LEU A 181 -12.58 1.67 -12.58
C LEU A 181 -13.74 2.32 -11.80
N THR A 182 -14.91 1.67 -11.75
CA THR A 182 -16.05 2.16 -10.96
C THR A 182 -15.69 2.27 -9.47
N LYS A 183 -14.99 1.27 -8.93
CA LYS A 183 -14.51 1.33 -7.52
C LYS A 183 -13.50 2.44 -7.30
N ILE A 184 -12.61 2.70 -8.26
CA ILE A 184 -11.66 3.82 -8.18
C ILE A 184 -12.41 5.16 -8.14
N GLU A 185 -13.42 5.34 -8.98
CA GLU A 185 -14.27 6.54 -8.97
C GLU A 185 -14.98 6.74 -7.62
N GLU A 186 -15.48 5.66 -7.02
CA GLU A 186 -16.11 5.69 -5.68
C GLU A 186 -15.10 6.02 -4.57
N ILE A 187 -13.91 5.41 -4.58
CA ILE A 187 -12.91 5.55 -3.50
C ILE A 187 -12.19 6.90 -3.60
N VAL A 188 -11.76 7.28 -4.78
CA VAL A 188 -10.96 8.48 -5.00
C VAL A 188 -11.86 9.70 -5.22
N GLY A 189 -12.95 9.55 -5.99
CA GLY A 189 -13.87 10.64 -6.33
C GLY A 189 -14.90 10.96 -5.24
N GLY A 190 -15.11 10.08 -4.28
CA GLY A 190 -16.04 10.25 -3.16
C GLY A 190 -15.45 10.95 -1.93
N ASN A 191 -14.21 11.41 -1.97
CA ASN A 191 -13.50 12.12 -0.90
C ASN A 191 -13.62 13.65 -1.03
#